data_b3074f61509570c82f827f5f4271fd73
#
_entry.id   b3074f61509570c82f827f5f4271fd73
#
_cell.length_a   1.000
_cell.length_b   1.000
_cell.length_c   1.000
_cell.angle_alpha   90.00
_cell.angle_beta   90.00
_cell.angle_gamma   90.00
#
_symmetry.space_group_name_H-M   'P 1'
#
loop_
_entity.id
_entity.type
_entity.pdbx_description
1 polymer ?
#
loop_
_entity_poly.entity_id
_entity_poly.type
_entity_poly.pdbx_seq_one_letter_code
_entity_poly.pdbx_strand_id
1 'polypeptide(L)'
;SNISQNGNSGEIGIQPSKSLAKTITWTLLGTSVGAFSFLALAKTDEVVVAKGLLHPIGDVKVVQIPMGGVLKEMLVTDGQRVNKEQVLLRLDKEASEDKARRSLQILRAKEAQLQLKQTELDRYLGLNDSRIEVLKQKIELNKTILNRIEKLALKGAAPEIQYLQQLDQVAELEGEYRSTLIVRERQLAIFNQSIQELKGQLAGLKSNLTEANVNLRYKDVVSPVDGVIFDLKPTGPGFVAQSLSLIHI
;
A
#
# COMPACT_ATOMS: atom_id res chain seq x y z
N SER A 1 34.67 -4.40 -114.91
CA SER A 1 33.35 -4.78 -115.44
C SER A 1 32.25 -4.28 -114.50
N ASN A 2 31.53 -3.31 -114.99
CA ASN A 2 30.07 -3.28 -115.21
C ASN A 2 29.16 -3.74 -114.15
N ILE A 3 28.09 -3.12 -113.69
CA ILE A 3 26.93 -2.51 -114.37
C ILE A 3 26.11 -1.82 -113.26
N SER A 4 25.80 -0.58 -113.40
CA SER A 4 24.50 0.00 -113.78
C SER A 4 23.26 -0.53 -113.03
N GLN A 5 22.54 0.24 -112.34
CA GLN A 5 21.16 0.84 -112.55
C GLN A 5 20.51 1.25 -111.27
N ASN A 6 20.19 2.49 -111.09
CA ASN A 6 18.87 3.09 -111.42
C ASN A 6 17.71 2.52 -110.62
N GLY A 7 17.20 3.27 -109.73
CA GLY A 7 16.00 3.00 -108.97
C GLY A 7 15.38 4.31 -108.39
N ASN A 8 14.54 4.84 -109.18
CA ASN A 8 13.64 5.95 -108.99
C ASN A 8 12.84 5.89 -107.63
N SER A 9 13.07 6.81 -106.77
CA SER A 9 12.23 7.00 -105.59
C SER A 9 11.27 8.15 -105.82
N GLY A 10 10.06 7.80 -106.15
CA GLY A 10 8.97 8.78 -106.25
C GLY A 10 8.66 9.43 -104.85
N GLU A 11 9.10 10.65 -104.70
CA GLU A 11 8.57 11.51 -103.65
C GLU A 11 7.11 11.84 -103.97
N ILE A 12 6.22 11.22 -103.21
CA ILE A 12 4.84 11.62 -103.14
C ILE A 12 4.78 12.91 -102.26
N GLY A 13 4.93 14.03 -102.91
CA GLY A 13 4.71 15.33 -102.33
C GLY A 13 3.21 15.51 -102.03
N ILE A 14 2.79 15.19 -100.82
CA ILE A 14 1.49 15.56 -100.32
C ILE A 14 1.58 17.07 -100.03
N GLN A 15 1.12 17.88 -100.91
CA GLN A 15 0.92 19.27 -100.65
C GLN A 15 -0.36 19.43 -99.77
N PRO A 16 -0.23 19.81 -98.49
CA PRO A 16 -1.42 20.08 -97.68
C PRO A 16 -2.13 21.30 -98.24
N SER A 17 -3.35 21.09 -98.55
CA SER A 17 -4.18 22.23 -99.00
C SER A 17 -4.17 23.31 -97.86
N LYS A 18 -3.94 24.57 -98.21
CA LYS A 18 -3.82 25.68 -97.25
C LYS A 18 -5.06 25.81 -96.34
N SER A 19 -6.18 25.24 -96.77
CA SER A 19 -7.43 25.22 -96.04
C SER A 19 -7.38 24.15 -94.85
N LEU A 20 -6.79 22.96 -95.11
CA LEU A 20 -6.65 21.89 -94.02
C LEU A 20 -5.67 22.30 -92.94
N ALA A 21 -4.54 22.91 -93.33
CA ALA A 21 -3.60 23.43 -92.32
C ALA A 21 -4.21 24.50 -91.45
N LYS A 22 -5.08 25.40 -92.06
CA LYS A 22 -5.74 26.45 -91.28
C LYS A 22 -6.81 25.90 -90.36
N THR A 23 -7.57 24.90 -90.76
CA THR A 23 -8.53 24.22 -89.88
C THR A 23 -7.85 23.48 -88.74
N ILE A 24 -6.78 22.77 -88.96
CA ILE A 24 -6.04 22.09 -87.89
C ILE A 24 -5.45 23.08 -86.86
N THR A 25 -4.87 24.20 -87.34
CA THR A 25 -4.35 25.23 -86.42
C THR A 25 -5.47 25.90 -85.62
N TRP A 26 -6.62 26.18 -86.20
CA TRP A 26 -7.76 26.79 -85.46
C TRP A 26 -8.40 25.80 -84.46
N THR A 27 -8.49 24.52 -84.80
CA THR A 27 -8.97 23.50 -83.88
C THR A 27 -7.98 23.26 -82.71
N LEU A 28 -6.67 23.20 -82.97
CA LEU A 28 -5.67 23.16 -81.92
C LEU A 28 -5.67 24.39 -81.02
N LEU A 29 -5.84 25.58 -81.60
CA LEU A 29 -5.91 26.81 -80.82
C LEU A 29 -7.20 26.84 -79.98
N GLY A 30 -8.33 26.42 -80.54
CA GLY A 30 -9.61 26.36 -79.86
C GLY A 30 -9.60 25.35 -78.68
N THR A 31 -9.05 24.17 -78.88
CA THR A 31 -8.89 23.15 -77.79
C THR A 31 -7.93 23.60 -76.70
N SER A 32 -6.83 24.31 -77.11
CA SER A 32 -5.88 24.85 -76.13
C SER A 32 -6.51 25.94 -75.27
N VAL A 33 -7.23 26.89 -75.90
CA VAL A 33 -7.96 27.96 -75.17
C VAL A 33 -9.07 27.36 -74.29
N GLY A 34 -9.79 26.31 -74.78
CA GLY A 34 -10.80 25.59 -74.04
C GLY A 34 -10.22 24.88 -72.81
N ALA A 35 -9.07 24.23 -72.94
CA ALA A 35 -8.37 23.55 -71.85
C ALA A 35 -7.87 24.57 -70.80
N PHE A 36 -7.28 25.69 -71.25
CA PHE A 36 -6.86 26.75 -70.31
C PHE A 36 -8.05 27.39 -69.59
N SER A 37 -9.18 27.64 -70.29
CA SER A 37 -10.37 28.14 -69.66
C SER A 37 -10.98 27.16 -68.68
N PHE A 38 -10.97 25.87 -68.99
CA PHE A 38 -11.45 24.83 -68.06
C PHE A 38 -10.56 24.75 -66.81
N LEU A 39 -9.25 24.78 -66.96
CA LEU A 39 -8.33 24.83 -65.83
C LEU A 39 -8.48 26.06 -64.94
N ALA A 40 -8.78 27.22 -65.56
CA ALA A 40 -9.00 28.49 -64.83
C ALA A 40 -10.34 28.54 -64.10
N LEU A 41 -11.38 27.85 -64.59
CA LEU A 41 -12.72 27.83 -64.03
C LEU A 41 -13.01 26.59 -63.16
N ALA A 42 -12.22 25.52 -63.27
CA ALA A 42 -12.35 24.30 -62.50
C ALA A 42 -11.99 24.59 -61.03
N LYS A 43 -12.98 24.65 -60.18
CA LYS A 43 -12.80 24.65 -58.70
C LYS A 43 -12.53 23.23 -58.29
N THR A 44 -11.32 22.95 -57.83
CA THR A 44 -10.99 21.68 -57.20
C THR A 44 -11.14 21.86 -55.70
N ASP A 45 -12.09 21.16 -55.11
CA ASP A 45 -12.21 21.10 -53.64
C ASP A 45 -11.11 20.16 -53.13
N GLU A 46 -10.10 20.70 -52.50
CA GLU A 46 -9.05 19.94 -51.82
C GLU A 46 -9.54 19.57 -50.42
N VAL A 47 -9.96 18.33 -50.25
CA VAL A 47 -10.34 17.79 -48.94
C VAL A 47 -9.09 17.30 -48.22
N VAL A 48 -8.61 18.08 -47.28
CA VAL A 48 -7.56 17.67 -46.35
C VAL A 48 -8.18 16.90 -45.20
N VAL A 49 -8.00 15.57 -45.20
CA VAL A 49 -8.39 14.73 -44.05
C VAL A 49 -7.28 14.81 -43.00
N ALA A 50 -7.42 15.67 -42.03
CA ALA A 50 -6.56 15.70 -40.85
C ALA A 50 -7.09 14.69 -39.80
N LYS A 51 -6.32 13.70 -39.50
CA LYS A 51 -6.56 12.80 -38.33
C LYS A 51 -6.16 13.57 -37.10
N GLY A 52 -7.11 14.08 -36.31
CA GLY A 52 -6.90 14.70 -35.01
C GLY A 52 -7.38 13.77 -33.92
N LEU A 53 -6.62 13.68 -32.82
CA LEU A 53 -7.10 13.14 -31.55
C LEU A 53 -7.69 14.30 -30.76
N LEU A 54 -8.91 14.10 -30.31
CA LEU A 54 -9.54 15.04 -29.36
C LEU A 54 -8.93 14.74 -27.97
N HIS A 55 -8.21 15.72 -27.45
CA HIS A 55 -7.81 15.70 -26.05
C HIS A 55 -8.82 16.51 -25.21
N PRO A 56 -9.21 16.00 -24.03
CA PRO A 56 -10.07 16.78 -23.13
C PRO A 56 -9.35 18.07 -22.71
N ILE A 57 -10.13 19.16 -22.58
CA ILE A 57 -9.63 20.43 -22.06
C ILE A 57 -9.56 20.30 -20.55
N GLY A 58 -8.36 20.05 -19.99
CA GLY A 58 -8.11 19.92 -18.55
C GLY A 58 -7.08 18.86 -18.22
N ASP A 59 -6.71 18.79 -16.94
CA ASP A 59 -5.82 17.76 -16.42
C ASP A 59 -6.59 16.45 -16.28
N VAL A 60 -6.24 15.47 -17.09
CA VAL A 60 -6.75 14.10 -16.94
C VAL A 60 -6.15 13.47 -15.70
N LYS A 61 -6.97 13.12 -14.73
CA LYS A 61 -6.57 12.34 -13.56
C LYS A 61 -6.85 10.87 -13.78
N VAL A 62 -5.81 10.08 -13.62
CA VAL A 62 -5.88 8.63 -13.75
C VAL A 62 -6.14 8.03 -12.38
N VAL A 63 -7.29 7.40 -12.20
CA VAL A 63 -7.61 6.64 -11.00
C VAL A 63 -7.10 5.22 -11.19
N GLN A 64 -6.09 4.87 -10.43
CA GLN A 64 -5.55 3.51 -10.41
C GLN A 64 -6.21 2.71 -9.29
N ILE A 65 -6.49 1.43 -9.54
CA ILE A 65 -6.92 0.49 -8.52
C ILE A 65 -5.66 0.00 -7.79
N PRO A 66 -5.42 0.41 -6.53
CA PRO A 66 -4.16 0.13 -5.84
C PRO A 66 -3.95 -1.36 -5.58
N MET A 67 -5.05 -2.09 -5.44
CA MET A 67 -5.04 -3.53 -5.18
C MET A 67 -6.05 -4.22 -6.10
N GLY A 68 -5.61 -5.23 -6.81
CA GLY A 68 -6.47 -6.06 -7.63
C GLY A 68 -7.60 -6.75 -6.84
N GLY A 69 -8.59 -7.21 -7.55
CA GLY A 69 -9.73 -7.94 -6.99
C GLY A 69 -10.82 -8.17 -8.02
N VAL A 70 -11.83 -8.95 -7.63
CA VAL A 70 -13.01 -9.18 -8.46
C VAL A 70 -13.96 -7.99 -8.32
N LEU A 71 -14.41 -7.43 -9.43
CA LEU A 71 -15.40 -6.37 -9.44
C LEU A 71 -16.76 -6.94 -9.00
N LYS A 72 -17.31 -6.41 -7.90
CA LYS A 72 -18.61 -6.78 -7.37
C LYS A 72 -19.72 -5.91 -7.96
N GLU A 73 -19.51 -4.60 -7.94
CA GLU A 73 -20.46 -3.61 -8.43
C GLU A 73 -19.75 -2.48 -9.16
N MET A 74 -20.34 -2.03 -10.24
CA MET A 74 -19.97 -0.77 -10.91
C MET A 74 -21.08 0.23 -10.68
N LEU A 75 -20.74 1.39 -10.12
CA LEU A 75 -21.71 2.42 -9.70
C LEU A 75 -21.74 3.60 -10.66
N VAL A 76 -20.91 3.57 -11.69
CA VAL A 76 -20.76 4.67 -12.66
C VAL A 76 -20.67 4.12 -14.08
N THR A 77 -20.97 4.99 -15.05
CA THR A 77 -20.89 4.70 -16.48
C THR A 77 -19.97 5.69 -17.17
N ASP A 78 -19.49 5.31 -18.35
CA ASP A 78 -18.69 6.20 -19.18
C ASP A 78 -19.49 7.45 -19.56
N GLY A 79 -18.87 8.63 -19.52
CA GLY A 79 -19.52 9.93 -19.70
C GLY A 79 -20.26 10.48 -18.47
N GLN A 80 -20.33 9.76 -17.36
CA GLN A 80 -21.01 10.22 -16.15
C GLN A 80 -20.17 11.25 -15.39
N ARG A 81 -20.84 12.30 -14.89
CA ARG A 81 -20.23 13.26 -13.97
C ARG A 81 -20.15 12.70 -12.55
N VAL A 82 -19.01 12.84 -11.93
CA VAL A 82 -18.74 12.37 -10.56
C VAL A 82 -18.14 13.47 -9.71
N ASN A 83 -18.41 13.39 -8.42
CA ASN A 83 -17.85 14.29 -7.42
C ASN A 83 -16.62 13.65 -6.75
N LYS A 84 -15.76 14.49 -6.18
CA LYS A 84 -14.65 14.03 -5.35
C LYS A 84 -15.16 13.12 -4.22
N GLU A 85 -14.43 12.03 -3.95
CA GLU A 85 -14.75 10.99 -2.95
C GLU A 85 -15.99 10.14 -3.28
N GLN A 86 -16.63 10.35 -4.42
CA GLN A 86 -17.71 9.48 -4.87
C GLN A 86 -17.17 8.09 -5.21
N VAL A 87 -17.85 7.04 -4.71
CA VAL A 87 -17.50 5.64 -5.02
C VAL A 87 -17.81 5.36 -6.48
N LEU A 88 -16.82 4.92 -7.23
CA LEU A 88 -16.91 4.60 -8.66
C LEU A 88 -17.26 3.12 -8.87
N LEU A 89 -16.55 2.26 -8.15
CA LEU A 89 -16.76 0.82 -8.20
C LEU A 89 -16.42 0.17 -6.85
N ARG A 90 -16.98 -1.01 -6.63
CA ARG A 90 -16.71 -1.85 -5.45
C ARG A 90 -16.12 -3.17 -5.89
N LEU A 91 -14.98 -3.51 -5.30
CA LEU A 91 -14.39 -4.83 -5.40
C LEU A 91 -14.96 -5.76 -4.31
N ASP A 92 -14.84 -7.06 -4.50
CA ASP A 92 -15.21 -8.02 -3.49
C ASP A 92 -14.40 -7.80 -2.20
N LYS A 93 -15.12 -7.69 -1.08
CA LYS A 93 -14.56 -7.36 0.24
C LYS A 93 -14.50 -8.57 1.18
N GLU A 94 -15.20 -9.65 0.88
CA GLU A 94 -15.45 -10.75 1.83
C GLU A 94 -14.15 -11.28 2.46
N ALA A 95 -13.18 -11.65 1.64
CA ALA A 95 -11.89 -12.13 2.13
C ALA A 95 -11.09 -11.07 2.92
N SER A 96 -11.23 -9.79 2.56
CA SER A 96 -10.54 -8.68 3.24
C SER A 96 -11.18 -8.36 4.58
N GLU A 97 -12.51 -8.41 4.66
CA GLU A 97 -13.28 -8.25 5.91
C GLU A 97 -12.96 -9.38 6.89
N ASP A 98 -12.92 -10.61 6.41
CA ASP A 98 -12.53 -11.76 7.22
C ASP A 98 -11.10 -11.67 7.73
N LYS A 99 -10.17 -11.20 6.91
CA LYS A 99 -8.79 -10.96 7.34
C LYS A 99 -8.72 -9.90 8.43
N ALA A 100 -9.40 -8.77 8.25
CA ALA A 100 -9.44 -7.69 9.24
C ALA A 100 -10.07 -8.14 10.56
N ARG A 101 -11.19 -8.87 10.50
CA ARG A 101 -11.88 -9.43 11.66
C ARG A 101 -10.99 -10.41 12.45
N ARG A 102 -10.33 -11.35 11.76
CA ARG A 102 -9.38 -12.29 12.39
C ARG A 102 -8.20 -11.57 13.02
N SER A 103 -7.62 -10.59 12.32
CA SER A 103 -6.53 -9.79 12.86
C SER A 103 -6.94 -9.05 14.14
N LEU A 104 -8.14 -8.49 14.18
CA LEU A 104 -8.69 -7.83 15.37
C LEU A 104 -8.91 -8.81 16.53
N GLN A 105 -9.41 -10.01 16.26
CA GLN A 105 -9.59 -11.05 17.29
C GLN A 105 -8.27 -11.47 17.91
N ILE A 106 -7.24 -11.72 17.07
CA ILE A 106 -5.90 -12.07 17.54
C ILE A 106 -5.31 -10.94 18.38
N LEU A 107 -5.46 -9.69 17.94
CA LEU A 107 -4.98 -8.52 18.68
C LEU A 107 -5.62 -8.45 20.07
N ARG A 108 -6.95 -8.56 20.17
CA ARG A 108 -7.67 -8.56 21.44
C ARG A 108 -7.24 -9.69 22.38
N ALA A 109 -7.05 -10.89 21.86
CA ALA A 109 -6.55 -12.02 22.64
C ALA A 109 -5.15 -11.76 23.20
N LYS A 110 -4.26 -11.14 22.42
CA LYS A 110 -2.92 -10.76 22.87
C LYS A 110 -2.93 -9.60 23.88
N GLU A 111 -3.82 -8.64 23.72
CA GLU A 111 -4.02 -7.57 24.71
C GLU A 111 -4.49 -8.14 26.07
N ALA A 112 -5.44 -9.07 26.05
CA ALA A 112 -5.88 -9.77 27.26
C ALA A 112 -4.73 -10.59 27.89
N GLN A 113 -3.87 -11.25 27.09
CA GLN A 113 -2.70 -11.97 27.58
C GLN A 113 -1.70 -11.03 28.28
N LEU A 114 -1.46 -9.83 27.69
CA LEU A 114 -0.60 -8.82 28.30
C LEU A 114 -1.14 -8.35 29.64
N GLN A 115 -2.44 -8.04 29.71
CA GLN A 115 -3.11 -7.60 30.93
C GLN A 115 -3.03 -8.67 32.03
N LEU A 116 -3.24 -9.95 31.67
CA LEU A 116 -3.10 -11.06 32.61
C LEU A 116 -1.67 -11.16 33.15
N LYS A 117 -0.66 -11.02 32.28
CA LYS A 117 0.75 -11.07 32.69
C LYS A 117 1.14 -9.91 33.63
N GLN A 118 0.59 -8.72 33.38
CA GLN A 118 0.77 -7.57 34.28
C GLN A 118 0.11 -7.82 35.65
N THR A 119 -1.12 -8.34 35.67
CA THR A 119 -1.80 -8.70 36.91
C THR A 119 -1.04 -9.78 37.71
N GLU A 120 -0.44 -10.76 37.00
CA GLU A 120 0.41 -11.78 37.60
C GLU A 120 1.66 -11.17 38.26
N LEU A 121 2.30 -10.21 37.59
CA LEU A 121 3.43 -9.47 38.15
C LEU A 121 3.02 -8.69 39.42
N ASP A 122 1.91 -7.96 39.37
CA ASP A 122 1.44 -7.16 40.52
C ASP A 122 1.17 -8.05 41.73
N ARG A 123 0.52 -9.21 41.54
CA ARG A 123 0.29 -10.19 42.61
C ARG A 123 1.60 -10.75 43.16
N TYR A 124 2.55 -11.10 42.27
CA TYR A 124 3.86 -11.58 42.67
C TYR A 124 4.60 -10.55 43.53
N LEU A 125 4.60 -9.28 43.12
CA LEU A 125 5.22 -8.19 43.89
C LEU A 125 4.56 -8.01 45.25
N GLY A 126 3.25 -7.97 45.31
CA GLY A 126 2.53 -7.83 46.58
C GLY A 126 2.82 -8.96 47.59
N LEU A 127 2.90 -10.22 47.11
CA LEU A 127 3.25 -11.35 47.97
C LEU A 127 4.71 -11.26 48.48
N ASN A 128 5.66 -10.87 47.61
CA ASN A 128 7.06 -10.74 48.01
C ASN A 128 7.28 -9.55 48.93
N ASP A 129 6.62 -8.42 48.69
CA ASP A 129 6.70 -7.24 49.57
C ASP A 129 6.18 -7.57 50.99
N SER A 130 5.09 -8.33 51.12
CA SER A 130 4.60 -8.84 52.39
C SER A 130 5.59 -9.76 53.08
N ARG A 131 6.24 -10.69 52.32
CA ARG A 131 7.27 -11.60 52.88
C ARG A 131 8.50 -10.83 53.35
N ILE A 132 8.97 -9.86 52.56
CA ILE A 132 10.10 -9.00 52.87
C ILE A 132 9.83 -8.22 54.17
N GLU A 133 8.63 -7.68 54.34
CA GLU A 133 8.23 -6.94 55.51
C GLU A 133 8.21 -7.82 56.78
N VAL A 134 7.68 -9.04 56.66
CA VAL A 134 7.72 -10.03 57.78
C VAL A 134 9.15 -10.40 58.14
N LEU A 135 10.03 -10.61 57.16
CA LEU A 135 11.45 -10.88 57.41
C LEU A 135 12.16 -9.73 58.13
N LYS A 136 11.93 -8.50 57.71
CA LYS A 136 12.47 -7.30 58.36
C LYS A 136 12.03 -7.22 59.84
N GLN A 137 10.74 -7.41 60.12
CA GLN A 137 10.23 -7.41 61.50
C GLN A 137 10.86 -8.51 62.36
N LYS A 138 11.02 -9.73 61.81
CA LYS A 138 11.72 -10.84 62.47
C LYS A 138 13.19 -10.52 62.77
N ILE A 139 13.90 -9.94 61.82
CA ILE A 139 15.31 -9.54 61.98
C ILE A 139 15.41 -8.49 63.07
N GLU A 140 14.57 -7.47 63.10
CA GLU A 140 14.59 -6.41 64.09
C GLU A 140 14.32 -6.96 65.50
N LEU A 141 13.32 -7.84 65.64
CA LEU A 141 13.01 -8.50 66.90
C LEU A 141 14.21 -9.33 67.39
N ASN A 142 14.79 -10.17 66.50
CA ASN A 142 15.91 -11.05 66.88
C ASN A 142 17.19 -10.28 67.19
N LYS A 143 17.46 -9.15 66.52
CA LYS A 143 18.55 -8.22 66.86
C LYS A 143 18.33 -7.57 68.24
N THR A 144 17.10 -7.23 68.56
CA THR A 144 16.77 -6.70 69.92
C THR A 144 17.04 -7.74 71.00
N ILE A 145 16.66 -9.03 70.76
CA ILE A 145 16.93 -10.14 71.67
C ILE A 145 18.44 -10.36 71.79
N LEU A 146 19.17 -10.42 70.66
CA LEU A 146 20.61 -10.58 70.61
C LEU A 146 21.32 -9.53 71.51
N ASN A 147 21.00 -8.26 71.37
CA ASN A 147 21.56 -7.14 72.14
C ASN A 147 21.28 -7.31 73.67
N ARG A 148 20.12 -7.84 74.02
CA ARG A 148 19.80 -8.12 75.45
C ARG A 148 20.62 -9.28 75.98
N ILE A 149 20.74 -10.39 75.25
CA ILE A 149 21.50 -11.55 75.64
C ILE A 149 22.98 -11.18 75.74
N GLU A 150 23.55 -10.44 74.78
CA GLU A 150 24.93 -9.93 74.81
C GLU A 150 25.24 -9.18 76.11
N LYS A 151 24.37 -8.24 76.48
CA LYS A 151 24.51 -7.47 77.73
C LYS A 151 24.47 -8.34 78.98
N LEU A 152 23.70 -9.42 78.97
CA LEU A 152 23.60 -10.38 80.09
C LEU A 152 24.84 -11.31 80.11
N ALA A 153 25.28 -11.78 78.95
CA ALA A 153 26.50 -12.61 78.80
C ALA A 153 27.75 -11.90 79.30
N LEU A 154 27.92 -10.62 78.94
CA LEU A 154 29.01 -9.76 79.42
C LEU A 154 29.03 -9.56 80.92
N LYS A 155 27.89 -9.68 81.59
CA LYS A 155 27.74 -9.63 83.04
C LYS A 155 27.83 -11.03 83.74
N GLY A 156 28.11 -12.09 82.97
CA GLY A 156 28.10 -13.43 83.44
C GLY A 156 26.71 -13.99 83.81
N ALA A 157 25.63 -13.31 83.41
CA ALA A 157 24.23 -13.67 83.76
C ALA A 157 23.52 -14.50 82.68
N ALA A 158 24.18 -14.78 81.49
CA ALA A 158 23.70 -15.64 80.46
C ALA A 158 24.81 -16.55 79.93
N PRO A 159 24.54 -17.82 79.56
CA PRO A 159 25.51 -18.69 78.93
C PRO A 159 25.95 -18.16 77.55
N GLU A 160 27.22 -18.24 77.24
CA GLU A 160 27.81 -17.85 75.95
C GLU A 160 27.15 -18.58 74.76
N ILE A 161 26.81 -19.84 74.98
CA ILE A 161 26.15 -20.66 73.94
C ILE A 161 24.79 -20.03 73.48
N GLN A 162 24.03 -19.41 74.38
CA GLN A 162 22.78 -18.72 74.03
C GLN A 162 23.03 -17.48 73.17
N TYR A 163 24.12 -16.78 73.43
CA TYR A 163 24.51 -15.62 72.60
C TYR A 163 24.89 -16.10 71.18
N LEU A 164 25.70 -17.14 71.09
CA LEU A 164 26.11 -17.70 69.79
C LEU A 164 24.92 -18.23 68.97
N GLN A 165 23.99 -18.93 69.61
CA GLN A 165 22.75 -19.42 68.97
C GLN A 165 21.89 -18.24 68.44
N GLN A 166 21.75 -17.21 69.22
CA GLN A 166 20.96 -16.02 68.82
C GLN A 166 21.64 -15.24 67.68
N LEU A 167 22.99 -15.19 67.70
CA LEU A 167 23.76 -14.57 66.63
C LEU A 167 23.59 -15.36 65.31
N ASP A 168 23.63 -16.68 65.34
CA ASP A 168 23.41 -17.57 64.21
C ASP A 168 21.98 -17.38 63.66
N GLN A 169 20.99 -17.32 64.55
CA GLN A 169 19.57 -17.05 64.17
C GLN A 169 19.39 -15.70 63.44
N VAL A 170 20.08 -14.65 63.85
CA VAL A 170 20.05 -13.35 63.15
C VAL A 170 20.74 -13.47 61.79
N ALA A 171 21.87 -14.15 61.71
CA ALA A 171 22.60 -14.34 60.46
C ALA A 171 21.79 -15.16 59.44
N GLU A 172 21.08 -16.20 59.89
CA GLU A 172 20.16 -16.99 59.05
C GLU A 172 19.05 -16.17 58.47
N LEU A 173 18.35 -15.36 59.30
CA LEU A 173 17.25 -14.48 58.90
C LEU A 173 17.73 -13.39 57.89
N GLU A 174 18.91 -12.82 58.13
CA GLU A 174 19.51 -11.87 57.19
C GLU A 174 19.88 -12.55 55.87
N GLY A 175 20.34 -13.78 55.91
CA GLY A 175 20.61 -14.61 54.73
C GLY A 175 19.35 -14.88 53.93
N GLU A 176 18.25 -15.28 54.61
CA GLU A 176 16.94 -15.47 53.97
C GLU A 176 16.39 -14.17 53.35
N TYR A 177 16.52 -13.05 54.04
CA TYR A 177 16.13 -11.75 53.51
C TYR A 177 16.88 -11.38 52.23
N ARG A 178 18.23 -11.48 52.22
CA ARG A 178 19.06 -11.25 51.05
C ARG A 178 18.70 -12.16 49.89
N SER A 179 18.53 -13.46 50.16
CA SER A 179 18.11 -14.44 49.15
C SER A 179 16.75 -14.10 48.55
N THR A 180 15.79 -13.70 49.39
CA THR A 180 14.44 -13.29 48.94
C THR A 180 14.51 -12.10 48.00
N LEU A 181 15.34 -11.07 48.29
CA LEU A 181 15.55 -9.92 47.41
C LEU A 181 16.11 -10.32 46.03
N ILE A 182 17.16 -11.18 46.03
CA ILE A 182 17.79 -11.65 44.80
C ILE A 182 16.78 -12.42 43.91
N VAL A 183 16.03 -13.35 44.55
CA VAL A 183 14.99 -14.12 43.83
C VAL A 183 13.90 -13.20 43.27
N ARG A 184 13.45 -12.21 44.05
CA ARG A 184 12.47 -11.23 43.62
C ARG A 184 12.95 -10.43 42.41
N GLU A 185 14.19 -9.95 42.45
CA GLU A 185 14.78 -9.16 41.35
C GLU A 185 14.93 -9.99 40.07
N ARG A 186 15.44 -11.24 40.22
CA ARG A 186 15.51 -12.16 39.08
C ARG A 186 14.15 -12.41 38.44
N GLN A 187 13.12 -12.68 39.25
CA GLN A 187 11.80 -12.96 38.75
C GLN A 187 11.15 -11.74 38.11
N LEU A 188 11.40 -10.53 38.67
CA LEU A 188 10.97 -9.26 38.08
C LEU A 188 11.59 -9.07 36.67
N ALA A 189 12.85 -9.38 36.51
CA ALA A 189 13.50 -9.31 35.20
C ALA A 189 12.84 -10.27 34.17
N ILE A 190 12.48 -11.49 34.59
CA ILE A 190 11.79 -12.48 33.75
C ILE A 190 10.39 -11.96 33.36
N PHE A 191 9.63 -11.41 34.30
CA PHE A 191 8.32 -10.82 33.98
C PHE A 191 8.45 -9.65 32.99
N ASN A 192 9.40 -8.74 33.23
CA ASN A 192 9.63 -7.60 32.38
C ASN A 192 10.03 -8.03 30.96
N GLN A 193 10.88 -9.02 30.82
CA GLN A 193 11.25 -9.61 29.52
C GLN A 193 10.00 -10.13 28.79
N SER A 194 9.17 -10.93 29.46
CA SER A 194 7.94 -11.48 28.86
C SER A 194 6.95 -10.40 28.48
N ILE A 195 6.80 -9.35 29.29
CA ILE A 195 5.94 -8.20 29.03
C ILE A 195 6.44 -7.40 27.80
N GLN A 196 7.75 -7.18 27.67
CA GLN A 196 8.34 -6.51 26.52
C GLN A 196 8.17 -7.32 25.23
N GLU A 197 8.32 -8.64 25.31
CA GLU A 197 8.07 -9.53 24.18
C GLU A 197 6.61 -9.47 23.72
N LEU A 198 5.64 -9.54 24.65
CA LEU A 198 4.22 -9.39 24.34
C LEU A 198 3.90 -8.01 23.72
N LYS A 199 4.51 -6.94 24.23
CA LYS A 199 4.36 -5.59 23.64
C LYS A 199 4.91 -5.52 22.21
N GLY A 200 6.04 -6.16 21.94
CA GLY A 200 6.61 -6.27 20.59
C GLY A 200 5.66 -7.01 19.63
N GLN A 201 5.11 -8.16 20.08
CA GLN A 201 4.13 -8.91 19.31
C GLN A 201 2.86 -8.09 19.03
N LEU A 202 2.38 -7.34 20.01
CA LEU A 202 1.23 -6.44 19.87
C LEU A 202 1.47 -5.32 18.85
N ALA A 203 2.67 -4.74 18.83
CA ALA A 203 3.03 -3.73 17.85
C ALA A 203 2.95 -4.30 16.41
N GLY A 204 3.49 -5.50 16.18
CA GLY A 204 3.38 -6.21 14.90
C GLY A 204 1.93 -6.51 14.52
N LEU A 205 1.11 -7.00 15.46
CA LEU A 205 -0.31 -7.27 15.21
C LEU A 205 -1.12 -6.00 14.90
N LYS A 206 -0.82 -4.87 15.54
CA LYS A 206 -1.43 -3.57 15.22
C LYS A 206 -1.08 -3.11 13.81
N SER A 207 0.17 -3.30 13.39
CA SER A 207 0.59 -3.02 12.02
C SER A 207 -0.18 -3.88 11.00
N ASN A 208 -0.29 -5.18 11.24
CA ASN A 208 -1.03 -6.11 10.39
C ASN A 208 -2.53 -5.74 10.30
N LEU A 209 -3.14 -5.33 11.41
CA LEU A 209 -4.53 -4.86 11.43
C LEU A 209 -4.70 -3.56 10.62
N THR A 210 -3.75 -2.63 10.76
CA THR A 210 -3.75 -1.39 9.99
C THR A 210 -3.65 -1.68 8.49
N GLU A 211 -2.74 -2.56 8.09
CA GLU A 211 -2.64 -3.03 6.70
C GLU A 211 -3.94 -3.66 6.20
N ALA A 212 -4.54 -4.56 6.99
CA ALA A 212 -5.80 -5.20 6.63
C ALA A 212 -6.93 -4.17 6.43
N ASN A 213 -7.01 -3.15 7.28
CA ASN A 213 -8.00 -2.08 7.17
C ASN A 213 -7.74 -1.15 5.97
N VAL A 214 -6.47 -0.87 5.64
CA VAL A 214 -6.11 -0.12 4.43
C VAL A 214 -6.52 -0.90 3.19
N ASN A 215 -6.21 -2.20 3.16
CA ASN A 215 -6.60 -3.08 2.06
C ASN A 215 -8.12 -3.16 1.88
N LEU A 216 -8.86 -3.15 2.99
CA LEU A 216 -10.33 -3.12 2.97
C LEU A 216 -10.87 -1.79 2.38
N ARG A 217 -10.27 -0.64 2.74
CA ARG A 217 -10.64 0.66 2.14
C ARG A 217 -10.41 0.71 0.63
N TYR A 218 -9.32 0.13 0.16
CA TYR A 218 -9.01 0.11 -1.27
C TYR A 218 -9.97 -0.76 -2.11
N LYS A 219 -10.86 -1.51 -1.46
CA LYS A 219 -11.93 -2.24 -2.16
C LYS A 219 -13.07 -1.32 -2.63
N ASP A 220 -13.22 -0.13 -2.06
CA ASP A 220 -14.03 0.95 -2.62
C ASP A 220 -13.12 1.91 -3.38
N VAL A 221 -13.24 1.93 -4.68
CA VAL A 221 -12.48 2.85 -5.54
C VAL A 221 -13.27 4.14 -5.65
N VAL A 222 -12.66 5.25 -5.21
CA VAL A 222 -13.30 6.57 -5.17
C VAL A 222 -12.64 7.54 -6.15
N SER A 223 -13.39 8.53 -6.59
CA SER A 223 -12.87 9.64 -7.41
C SER A 223 -11.99 10.56 -6.57
N PRO A 224 -10.75 10.87 -6.98
CA PRO A 224 -9.90 11.85 -6.30
C PRO A 224 -10.29 13.31 -6.57
N VAL A 225 -11.08 13.57 -7.62
CA VAL A 225 -11.47 14.91 -8.11
C VAL A 225 -12.91 14.92 -8.60
N ASP A 226 -13.47 16.12 -8.79
CA ASP A 226 -14.70 16.31 -9.54
C ASP A 226 -14.39 16.23 -11.04
N GLY A 227 -15.21 15.53 -11.82
CA GLY A 227 -14.95 15.40 -13.25
C GLY A 227 -15.98 14.56 -14.00
N VAL A 228 -15.62 14.16 -15.20
CA VAL A 228 -16.42 13.28 -16.06
C VAL A 228 -15.58 12.05 -16.41
N ILE A 229 -16.14 10.88 -16.18
CA ILE A 229 -15.46 9.61 -16.47
C ILE A 229 -15.37 9.39 -17.97
N PHE A 230 -14.20 8.99 -18.43
CA PHE A 230 -14.00 8.52 -19.79
C PHE A 230 -13.00 7.35 -19.82
N ASP A 231 -13.08 6.51 -20.85
CA ASP A 231 -12.26 5.32 -21.01
C ASP A 231 -12.31 4.35 -19.79
N LEU A 232 -13.53 4.01 -19.38
CA LEU A 232 -13.79 3.08 -18.29
C LEU A 232 -13.47 1.63 -18.74
N LYS A 233 -12.32 1.10 -18.31
CA LYS A 233 -11.87 -0.25 -18.71
C LYS A 233 -12.60 -1.42 -18.06
N PRO A 234 -13.04 -1.37 -16.78
CA PRO A 234 -13.86 -2.43 -16.20
C PRO A 234 -15.21 -2.54 -16.93
N THR A 235 -15.55 -3.72 -17.41
CA THR A 235 -16.76 -3.92 -18.25
C THR A 235 -18.00 -4.40 -17.48
N GLY A 236 -17.85 -4.81 -16.21
CA GLY A 236 -18.99 -5.26 -15.40
C GLY A 236 -18.63 -6.21 -14.27
N PRO A 237 -19.62 -6.65 -13.47
CA PRO A 237 -19.43 -7.57 -12.37
C PRO A 237 -18.75 -8.87 -12.80
N GLY A 238 -17.82 -9.38 -11.96
CA GLY A 238 -16.99 -10.55 -12.29
C GLY A 238 -15.69 -10.21 -13.02
N PHE A 239 -15.49 -8.96 -13.47
CA PHE A 239 -14.22 -8.54 -14.05
C PHE A 239 -13.11 -8.60 -12.99
N VAL A 240 -11.97 -9.22 -13.35
CA VAL A 240 -10.79 -9.26 -12.49
C VAL A 240 -9.95 -8.02 -12.75
N ALA A 241 -10.10 -7.03 -11.88
CA ALA A 241 -9.25 -5.85 -11.91
C ALA A 241 -7.84 -6.23 -11.43
N GLN A 242 -6.85 -6.06 -12.29
CA GLN A 242 -5.45 -6.12 -11.88
C GLN A 242 -5.05 -4.78 -11.24
N SER A 243 -4.04 -4.80 -10.35
CA SER A 243 -3.42 -3.56 -9.89
C SER A 243 -2.89 -2.81 -11.11
N LEU A 244 -3.34 -1.58 -11.35
CA LEU A 244 -3.08 -0.75 -12.53
C LEU A 244 -4.24 -0.69 -13.56
N SER A 245 -5.41 -1.30 -13.33
CA SER A 245 -6.59 -0.97 -14.12
C SER A 245 -6.88 0.53 -13.97
N LEU A 246 -7.02 1.21 -15.10
CA LEU A 246 -7.12 2.67 -15.15
C LEU A 246 -8.57 3.10 -15.39
N ILE A 247 -9.00 4.11 -14.64
CA ILE A 247 -10.20 4.90 -14.92
C ILE A 247 -9.73 6.33 -15.12
N HIS A 248 -10.13 6.95 -16.22
CA HIS A 248 -9.76 8.34 -16.52
C HIS A 248 -10.90 9.27 -16.14
N ILE A 249 -10.56 10.38 -15.48
CA ILE A 249 -11.52 11.42 -15.06
C ILE A 249 -11.03 12.77 -15.53
#